data_819629987e11bb845b06ee5ef5a6a4c5
#
_entry.id   819629987e11bb845b06ee5ef5a6a4c5
#
_cell.length_a   1.000
_cell.length_b   1.000
_cell.length_c   1.000
_cell.angle_alpha   90.00
_cell.angle_beta   90.00
_cell.angle_gamma   90.00
#
_symmetry.space_group_name_H-M   'P 1'
#
loop_
_entity.id
_entity.type
_entity.pdbx_description
1 polymer ?
#
loop_
_entity_poly.entity_id
_entity_poly.type
_entity_poly.pdbx_seq_one_letter_code
_entity_poly.pdbx_strand_id
1 'polypeptide(L)'
;MDLVSAEQHAWISRLTAAQQAGYDAVGDLAGLRFAVKDNIDLAGLPTTAGDPRNTTPAPTSAVAVQRLIDAGAVPVGKTNLDQYATGLVGTRSPYGACSSVFSDHHVSGGSSSGSAVVVATGEVDVALGTDTAGSGRVPAAFNGVVGIKPTRGLISTRGVVPACRSLDCVTVFARDVSTARAAYDALVGYDPSDPYSRRIAAAPVPARPPVIGVPDAPLDLDPLHEQAWLASIARAEELGQVRYIDVSALLETAALLYAGPWLAERWLAFGHLLDDSPAVDPTVRRIVTAGRDLTAADAFAGFTRLAELTRAVEPTWNEIDVLLLPVTPTHPTHEQVAADPVGTNTALGRFTNMTNLLDLCAVAVPGPQRSDGLPFGVQFLAPAGHDDLLAVTAARWCGEEPVKVEVQDSVVVAVAGAHLSGQPLNADLVGRGASLVGTTRTAPEYRMFLVGGPLPRPGLTRLPGTAASTGPGIEVELWRLPTAALGGFVGTVAPPLAIGPLDLADGSRVLGFVCTGDAVDPDRDITGYGGWRAYLASR
;
A
#
# COMPACT_ATOMS: atom_id res chain seq x y z
N MET A 1 18.16 -6.61 -25.52
CA MET A 1 18.99 -7.20 -24.46
C MET A 1 18.57 -8.65 -24.37
N ASP A 2 19.47 -9.59 -24.66
CA ASP A 2 19.13 -11.00 -24.59
C ASP A 2 19.02 -11.38 -23.12
N LEU A 3 17.83 -11.90 -22.73
CA LEU A 3 17.62 -12.43 -21.38
C LEU A 3 18.49 -13.68 -21.21
N VAL A 4 19.08 -13.83 -20.03
CA VAL A 4 19.86 -15.01 -19.70
C VAL A 4 18.94 -16.24 -19.77
N SER A 5 19.38 -17.32 -20.43
CA SER A 5 18.55 -18.53 -20.61
C SER A 5 18.27 -19.17 -19.27
N ALA A 6 16.99 -19.28 -18.96
CA ALA A 6 16.50 -19.61 -17.65
C ALA A 6 16.25 -21.12 -17.46
N GLU A 7 17.30 -21.92 -17.38
CA GLU A 7 17.25 -23.10 -16.47
C GLU A 7 17.39 -22.59 -15.03
N GLN A 8 16.71 -21.48 -14.74
CA GLN A 8 16.68 -20.93 -13.42
C GLN A 8 15.67 -21.75 -12.62
N HIS A 9 16.01 -22.13 -11.44
CA HIS A 9 15.19 -22.85 -10.48
C HIS A 9 13.88 -22.11 -10.10
N ALA A 10 13.22 -21.52 -11.11
CA ALA A 10 12.05 -20.66 -10.91
C ALA A 10 10.78 -21.44 -10.57
N TRP A 11 10.70 -22.71 -10.97
CA TRP A 11 9.56 -23.58 -10.71
C TRP A 11 9.88 -24.65 -9.65
N ILE A 12 8.94 -24.91 -8.76
CA ILE A 12 8.94 -26.10 -7.88
C ILE A 12 8.10 -27.20 -8.51
N SER A 13 6.93 -26.87 -9.05
CA SER A 13 6.07 -27.81 -9.75
C SER A 13 5.27 -27.13 -10.86
N ARG A 14 4.95 -27.88 -11.94
CA ARG A 14 4.17 -27.38 -13.06
C ARG A 14 2.98 -28.31 -13.33
N LEU A 15 1.85 -27.73 -13.68
CA LEU A 15 0.71 -28.48 -14.21
C LEU A 15 1.03 -28.97 -15.63
N THR A 16 0.63 -30.18 -15.94
CA THR A 16 0.71 -30.72 -17.31
C THR A 16 -0.25 -29.94 -18.22
N ALA A 17 -0.01 -30.00 -19.55
CA ALA A 17 -0.91 -29.38 -20.52
C ALA A 17 -2.36 -29.90 -20.39
N ALA A 18 -2.55 -31.18 -20.07
CA ALA A 18 -3.87 -31.78 -19.86
C ALA A 18 -4.56 -31.22 -18.61
N GLN A 19 -3.81 -30.96 -17.51
CA GLN A 19 -4.35 -30.33 -16.32
C GLN A 19 -4.70 -28.88 -16.58
N GLN A 20 -3.85 -28.12 -17.30
CA GLN A 20 -4.14 -26.73 -17.67
C GLN A 20 -5.38 -26.62 -18.56
N ALA A 21 -5.58 -27.56 -19.53
CA ALA A 21 -6.75 -27.59 -20.39
C ALA A 21 -8.06 -27.92 -19.65
N GLY A 22 -7.98 -28.36 -18.40
CA GLY A 22 -9.15 -28.64 -17.56
C GLY A 22 -9.72 -27.36 -16.87
N TYR A 23 -9.10 -26.20 -17.04
CA TYR A 23 -9.61 -24.93 -16.52
C TYR A 23 -10.42 -24.20 -17.59
N ASP A 24 -11.58 -23.67 -17.20
CA ASP A 24 -12.43 -22.87 -18.08
C ASP A 24 -11.83 -21.48 -18.29
N ALA A 25 -11.36 -21.19 -19.50
CA ALA A 25 -10.79 -19.87 -19.85
C ALA A 25 -11.90 -18.91 -20.32
N VAL A 26 -12.87 -18.64 -19.44
CA VAL A 26 -14.01 -17.75 -19.71
C VAL A 26 -14.11 -16.69 -18.60
N GLY A 27 -14.09 -15.43 -18.98
CA GLY A 27 -14.16 -14.28 -18.05
C GLY A 27 -13.24 -13.15 -18.48
N ASP A 28 -13.12 -12.14 -17.62
CA ASP A 28 -12.37 -10.91 -17.92
C ASP A 28 -10.85 -11.14 -18.06
N LEU A 29 -10.35 -12.26 -17.51
CA LEU A 29 -8.95 -12.67 -17.62
C LEU A 29 -8.75 -13.88 -18.54
N ALA A 30 -9.74 -14.17 -19.42
CA ALA A 30 -9.65 -15.25 -20.39
C ALA A 30 -8.41 -15.12 -21.26
N GLY A 31 -7.61 -16.19 -21.34
CA GLY A 31 -6.36 -16.23 -22.10
C GLY A 31 -5.11 -15.86 -21.28
N LEU A 32 -5.23 -15.29 -20.08
CA LEU A 32 -4.09 -15.06 -19.20
C LEU A 32 -3.62 -16.36 -18.54
N ARG A 33 -2.32 -16.54 -18.50
CA ARG A 33 -1.66 -17.64 -17.79
C ARG A 33 -1.01 -17.12 -16.53
N PHE A 34 -1.18 -17.79 -15.41
CA PHE A 34 -0.59 -17.31 -14.16
C PHE A 34 0.16 -18.39 -13.38
N ALA A 35 1.16 -17.94 -12.63
CA ALA A 35 1.93 -18.77 -11.71
C ALA A 35 1.57 -18.43 -10.25
N VAL A 36 1.79 -19.39 -9.35
CA VAL A 36 1.43 -19.28 -7.93
C VAL A 36 2.69 -19.52 -7.09
N LYS A 37 3.09 -18.55 -6.27
CA LYS A 37 4.19 -18.77 -5.31
C LYS A 37 3.89 -19.96 -4.41
N ASP A 38 4.90 -20.77 -4.11
CA ASP A 38 4.68 -22.06 -3.49
C ASP A 38 4.36 -22.03 -1.99
N ASN A 39 4.10 -20.86 -1.43
CA ASN A 39 3.43 -20.71 -0.14
C ASN A 39 1.92 -20.39 -0.25
N ILE A 40 1.34 -20.45 -1.45
CA ILE A 40 -0.07 -20.18 -1.74
C ILE A 40 -0.69 -21.46 -2.30
N ASP A 41 -1.81 -21.91 -1.77
CA ASP A 41 -2.47 -23.15 -2.17
C ASP A 41 -3.00 -23.09 -3.62
N LEU A 42 -2.65 -24.10 -4.40
CA LEU A 42 -3.27 -24.45 -5.68
C LEU A 42 -3.77 -25.88 -5.58
N ALA A 43 -5.06 -26.09 -5.74
CA ALA A 43 -5.70 -27.39 -5.59
C ALA A 43 -5.01 -28.48 -6.42
N GLY A 44 -4.77 -29.64 -5.82
CA GLY A 44 -4.13 -30.78 -6.44
C GLY A 44 -2.60 -30.75 -6.49
N LEU A 45 -1.95 -29.66 -6.10
CA LEU A 45 -0.49 -29.56 -5.93
C LEU A 45 -0.12 -29.33 -4.46
N PRO A 46 1.05 -29.85 -4.02
CA PRO A 46 1.56 -29.53 -2.68
C PRO A 46 1.85 -28.03 -2.53
N THR A 47 1.68 -27.50 -1.33
CA THR A 47 2.16 -26.20 -0.92
C THR A 47 3.35 -26.42 -0.01
N THR A 48 4.55 -26.43 -0.59
CA THR A 48 5.76 -26.80 0.15
C THR A 48 6.30 -25.64 0.99
N ALA A 49 6.02 -24.39 0.63
CA ALA A 49 6.64 -23.21 1.19
C ALA A 49 8.19 -23.26 1.19
N GLY A 50 8.77 -23.96 0.19
CA GLY A 50 10.20 -24.21 0.10
C GLY A 50 10.71 -25.36 1.00
N ASP A 51 9.82 -26.15 1.59
CA ASP A 51 10.20 -27.35 2.38
C ASP A 51 9.78 -28.63 1.64
N PRO A 52 10.73 -29.40 1.09
CA PRO A 52 10.42 -30.57 0.28
C PRO A 52 9.75 -31.73 1.08
N ARG A 53 9.65 -31.61 2.40
CA ARG A 53 8.94 -32.58 3.25
C ARG A 53 7.43 -32.41 3.16
N ASN A 54 6.95 -31.21 2.76
CA ASN A 54 5.53 -30.92 2.59
C ASN A 54 5.05 -31.42 1.22
N THR A 55 4.62 -32.67 1.15
CA THR A 55 4.23 -33.35 -0.10
C THR A 55 2.73 -33.54 -0.28
N THR A 56 1.92 -33.17 0.71
CA THR A 56 0.47 -33.36 0.66
C THR A 56 -0.15 -32.31 -0.27
N PRO A 57 -0.87 -32.73 -1.34
CA PRO A 57 -1.58 -31.80 -2.21
C PRO A 57 -2.64 -31.00 -1.47
N ALA A 58 -2.75 -29.72 -1.76
CA ALA A 58 -3.79 -28.86 -1.23
C ALA A 58 -5.17 -29.34 -1.73
N PRO A 59 -6.15 -29.52 -0.84
CA PRO A 59 -7.49 -30.00 -1.23
C PRO A 59 -8.29 -28.91 -1.97
N THR A 60 -8.01 -27.65 -1.73
CA THR A 60 -8.66 -26.49 -2.35
C THR A 60 -7.62 -25.42 -2.66
N SER A 61 -7.90 -24.58 -3.64
CA SER A 61 -7.08 -23.41 -3.92
C SER A 61 -7.28 -22.31 -2.86
N ALA A 62 -6.24 -21.50 -2.63
CA ALA A 62 -6.36 -20.26 -1.88
C ALA A 62 -7.41 -19.35 -2.52
N VAL A 63 -8.05 -18.48 -1.72
CA VAL A 63 -9.09 -17.58 -2.23
C VAL A 63 -8.59 -16.69 -3.36
N ALA A 64 -7.38 -16.17 -3.26
CA ALA A 64 -6.76 -15.38 -4.31
C ALA A 64 -6.58 -16.19 -5.62
N VAL A 65 -6.12 -17.45 -5.52
CA VAL A 65 -5.96 -18.33 -6.68
C VAL A 65 -7.31 -18.66 -7.31
N GLN A 66 -8.32 -18.98 -6.48
CA GLN A 66 -9.65 -19.31 -6.99
C GLN A 66 -10.29 -18.13 -7.71
N ARG A 67 -10.12 -16.90 -7.22
CA ARG A 67 -10.64 -15.69 -7.88
C ARG A 67 -10.04 -15.47 -9.28
N LEU A 68 -8.74 -15.74 -9.48
CA LEU A 68 -8.14 -15.66 -10.83
C LEU A 68 -8.71 -16.75 -11.75
N ILE A 69 -8.88 -17.96 -11.22
CA ILE A 69 -9.51 -19.06 -11.98
C ILE A 69 -10.95 -18.70 -12.35
N ASP A 70 -11.73 -18.20 -11.41
CA ASP A 70 -13.13 -17.79 -11.65
C ASP A 70 -13.23 -16.64 -12.66
N ALA A 71 -12.20 -15.80 -12.75
CA ALA A 71 -12.09 -14.75 -13.77
C ALA A 71 -11.58 -15.27 -15.14
N GLY A 72 -11.31 -16.57 -15.28
CA GLY A 72 -10.91 -17.22 -16.53
C GLY A 72 -9.41 -17.33 -16.77
N ALA A 73 -8.56 -16.95 -15.81
CA ALA A 73 -7.12 -17.15 -15.93
C ALA A 73 -6.72 -18.62 -15.66
N VAL A 74 -5.70 -19.09 -16.36
CA VAL A 74 -5.24 -20.49 -16.30
C VAL A 74 -3.97 -20.62 -15.48
N PRO A 75 -3.97 -21.39 -14.36
CA PRO A 75 -2.76 -21.63 -13.57
C PRO A 75 -1.78 -22.53 -14.32
N VAL A 76 -0.47 -22.24 -14.17
CA VAL A 76 0.61 -23.00 -14.82
C VAL A 76 1.38 -23.87 -13.83
N GLY A 77 1.49 -23.45 -12.58
CA GLY A 77 2.22 -24.18 -11.56
C GLY A 77 2.64 -23.33 -10.36
N LYS A 78 3.54 -23.91 -9.55
CA LYS A 78 4.02 -23.35 -8.29
C LYS A 78 5.47 -22.88 -8.44
N THR A 79 5.73 -21.62 -8.09
CA THR A 79 7.05 -20.98 -8.24
C THR A 79 7.89 -21.04 -6.96
N ASN A 80 9.20 -21.05 -7.17
CA ASN A 80 10.21 -21.07 -6.10
C ASN A 80 10.21 -19.79 -5.26
N LEU A 81 10.74 -19.93 -4.04
CA LEU A 81 10.73 -18.85 -3.05
C LEU A 81 11.87 -19.03 -2.03
N ASP A 82 12.26 -17.97 -1.33
CA ASP A 82 12.98 -18.14 -0.06
C ASP A 82 12.09 -18.91 0.91
N GLN A 83 12.63 -19.94 1.54
CA GLN A 83 11.91 -20.91 2.37
C GLN A 83 11.07 -20.21 3.45
N TYR A 84 9.80 -20.62 3.59
CA TYR A 84 8.79 -20.01 4.46
C TYR A 84 8.65 -18.49 4.28
N ALA A 85 8.86 -18.01 3.05
CA ALA A 85 8.87 -16.59 2.70
C ALA A 85 9.80 -15.74 3.58
N THR A 86 10.90 -16.34 4.09
CA THR A 86 11.85 -15.71 5.01
C THR A 86 13.13 -15.32 4.29
N GLY A 87 13.07 -14.22 3.57
CA GLY A 87 14.19 -13.63 2.82
C GLY A 87 13.76 -12.60 1.81
N LEU A 88 14.74 -11.84 1.29
CA LEU A 88 14.60 -10.89 0.19
C LEU A 88 15.62 -11.16 -0.92
N VAL A 89 16.31 -12.29 -0.86
CA VAL A 89 17.47 -12.62 -1.72
C VAL A 89 17.16 -13.64 -2.81
N GLY A 90 16.18 -14.54 -2.62
CA GLY A 90 15.86 -15.60 -3.57
C GLY A 90 16.85 -16.76 -3.61
N THR A 91 17.72 -16.87 -2.59
CA THR A 91 18.77 -17.91 -2.51
C THR A 91 18.52 -18.94 -1.42
N ARG A 92 17.49 -18.78 -0.59
CA ARG A 92 17.19 -19.63 0.57
C ARG A 92 16.17 -20.71 0.20
N SER A 93 16.51 -21.52 -0.79
CA SER A 93 15.62 -22.57 -1.26
C SER A 93 16.38 -23.88 -1.51
N PRO A 94 15.90 -25.03 -1.00
CA PRO A 94 16.45 -26.33 -1.33
C PRO A 94 16.20 -26.76 -2.78
N TYR A 95 15.31 -26.05 -3.50
CA TYR A 95 15.07 -26.26 -4.93
C TYR A 95 16.05 -25.49 -5.84
N GLY A 96 17.05 -24.82 -5.24
CA GLY A 96 18.03 -24.00 -5.93
C GLY A 96 17.75 -22.50 -5.86
N ALA A 97 18.77 -21.69 -6.11
CA ALA A 97 18.68 -20.24 -6.10
C ALA A 97 18.26 -19.71 -7.50
N CYS A 98 17.36 -18.72 -7.52
CA CYS A 98 17.06 -17.98 -8.74
C CYS A 98 18.06 -16.83 -8.94
N SER A 99 18.46 -16.58 -10.18
CA SER A 99 19.20 -15.38 -10.58
C SER A 99 18.28 -14.34 -11.20
N SER A 100 18.72 -13.10 -11.26
CA SER A 100 18.07 -12.06 -12.06
C SER A 100 18.08 -12.47 -13.54
N VAL A 101 17.01 -12.17 -14.28
CA VAL A 101 16.95 -12.43 -15.74
C VAL A 101 17.95 -11.59 -16.54
N PHE A 102 18.62 -10.63 -15.90
CA PHE A 102 19.63 -9.77 -16.51
C PHE A 102 21.07 -10.24 -16.24
N SER A 103 21.28 -11.17 -15.27
CA SER A 103 22.62 -11.62 -14.91
C SER A 103 22.60 -12.89 -14.07
N ASP A 104 23.36 -13.91 -14.47
CA ASP A 104 23.55 -15.15 -13.71
C ASP A 104 24.30 -14.94 -12.38
N HIS A 105 25.03 -13.82 -12.26
CA HIS A 105 25.83 -13.51 -11.08
C HIS A 105 25.03 -12.80 -9.99
N HIS A 106 23.90 -12.16 -10.35
CA HIS A 106 23.10 -11.37 -9.42
C HIS A 106 21.83 -12.11 -9.01
N VAL A 107 21.45 -11.94 -7.74
CA VAL A 107 20.25 -12.60 -7.21
C VAL A 107 18.97 -12.07 -7.86
N SER A 108 17.96 -12.92 -7.96
CA SER A 108 16.62 -12.52 -8.45
C SER A 108 15.85 -11.65 -7.45
N GLY A 109 16.35 -11.51 -6.22
CA GLY A 109 15.53 -11.04 -5.11
C GLY A 109 14.51 -12.10 -4.66
N GLY A 110 13.92 -11.86 -3.49
CA GLY A 110 12.99 -12.77 -2.83
C GLY A 110 12.02 -12.00 -1.90
N SER A 111 11.19 -12.74 -1.21
CA SER A 111 11.05 -14.19 -1.22
C SER A 111 10.29 -14.75 -2.44
N SER A 112 9.62 -13.95 -3.27
CA SER A 112 8.86 -14.40 -4.44
C SER A 112 9.76 -14.50 -5.69
N SER A 113 10.93 -15.16 -5.56
CA SER A 113 11.98 -15.23 -6.57
C SER A 113 11.50 -15.80 -7.91
N GLY A 114 10.96 -17.01 -7.90
CA GLY A 114 10.47 -17.66 -9.11
C GLY A 114 9.30 -16.92 -9.76
N SER A 115 8.41 -16.30 -8.96
CA SER A 115 7.26 -15.54 -9.48
C SER A 115 7.69 -14.37 -10.36
N ALA A 116 8.68 -13.59 -9.94
CA ALA A 116 9.19 -12.48 -10.74
C ALA A 116 9.93 -12.96 -11.99
N VAL A 117 10.73 -14.02 -11.86
CA VAL A 117 11.50 -14.59 -12.98
C VAL A 117 10.57 -15.10 -14.10
N VAL A 118 9.55 -15.91 -13.78
CA VAL A 118 8.66 -16.49 -14.82
C VAL A 118 7.79 -15.45 -15.52
N VAL A 119 7.52 -14.32 -14.88
CA VAL A 119 6.87 -13.16 -15.51
C VAL A 119 7.85 -12.43 -16.43
N ALA A 120 9.07 -12.16 -15.94
CA ALA A 120 10.09 -11.46 -16.69
C ALA A 120 10.52 -12.22 -17.96
N THR A 121 10.60 -13.56 -17.90
CA THR A 121 10.91 -14.43 -19.06
C THR A 121 9.71 -14.60 -20.00
N GLY A 122 8.50 -14.18 -19.62
CA GLY A 122 7.30 -14.34 -20.44
C GLY A 122 6.71 -15.75 -20.42
N GLU A 123 7.12 -16.61 -19.51
CA GLU A 123 6.52 -17.94 -19.36
C GLU A 123 5.08 -17.87 -18.87
N VAL A 124 4.72 -16.83 -18.14
CA VAL A 124 3.36 -16.49 -17.74
C VAL A 124 3.12 -14.98 -17.87
N ASP A 125 1.87 -14.56 -17.91
CA ASP A 125 1.48 -13.15 -17.99
C ASP A 125 1.47 -12.50 -16.61
N VAL A 126 1.02 -13.27 -15.60
CA VAL A 126 0.85 -12.86 -14.22
C VAL A 126 1.46 -13.89 -13.29
N ALA A 127 1.98 -13.48 -12.15
CA ALA A 127 2.29 -14.38 -11.05
C ALA A 127 1.78 -13.83 -9.72
N LEU A 128 1.29 -14.72 -8.86
CA LEU A 128 1.02 -14.41 -7.48
C LEU A 128 2.29 -14.60 -6.64
N GLY A 129 2.55 -13.66 -5.78
CA GLY A 129 3.54 -13.73 -4.72
C GLY A 129 2.97 -13.35 -3.38
N THR A 130 3.86 -13.16 -2.39
CA THR A 130 3.51 -12.60 -1.08
C THR A 130 4.50 -11.51 -0.72
N ASP A 131 4.05 -10.49 -0.01
CA ASP A 131 4.89 -9.41 0.49
C ASP A 131 4.55 -9.14 1.97
N THR A 132 5.50 -9.46 2.83
CA THR A 132 5.47 -9.16 4.27
C THR A 132 6.41 -7.99 4.59
N ALA A 133 7.50 -7.91 3.82
CA ALA A 133 8.64 -7.04 4.07
C ALA A 133 9.21 -6.37 2.80
N GLY A 134 8.69 -6.74 1.63
CA GLY A 134 9.24 -6.33 0.33
C GLY A 134 9.31 -7.47 -0.67
N SER A 135 8.82 -8.66 -0.29
CA SER A 135 8.94 -9.89 -1.11
C SER A 135 8.11 -9.87 -2.41
N GLY A 136 7.25 -8.88 -2.63
CA GLY A 136 6.60 -8.59 -3.90
C GLY A 136 7.34 -7.51 -4.71
N ARG A 137 8.08 -6.63 -4.03
CA ARG A 137 8.70 -5.45 -4.64
C ARG A 137 10.18 -5.67 -4.99
N VAL A 138 10.96 -6.27 -4.09
CA VAL A 138 12.39 -6.55 -4.33
C VAL A 138 12.61 -7.43 -5.56
N PRO A 139 11.93 -8.60 -5.70
CA PRO A 139 12.12 -9.41 -6.91
C PRO A 139 11.55 -8.74 -8.16
N ALA A 140 10.50 -7.90 -8.07
CA ALA A 140 10.04 -7.10 -9.19
C ALA A 140 11.13 -6.14 -9.69
N ALA A 141 11.78 -5.42 -8.76
CA ALA A 141 12.86 -4.49 -9.06
C ALA A 141 14.06 -5.16 -9.74
N PHE A 142 14.45 -6.35 -9.26
CA PHE A 142 15.63 -7.06 -9.76
C PHE A 142 15.39 -7.82 -11.07
N ASN A 143 14.14 -7.96 -11.49
CA ASN A 143 13.77 -8.61 -12.76
C ASN A 143 13.06 -7.66 -13.73
N GLY A 144 13.00 -6.35 -13.42
CA GLY A 144 12.48 -5.33 -14.32
C GLY A 144 10.98 -5.50 -14.64
N VAL A 145 10.19 -5.99 -13.68
CA VAL A 145 8.73 -6.18 -13.81
C VAL A 145 7.96 -5.31 -12.81
N VAL A 146 6.66 -5.20 -13.00
CA VAL A 146 5.74 -4.54 -12.07
C VAL A 146 5.42 -5.47 -10.91
N GLY A 147 5.43 -4.94 -9.68
CA GLY A 147 5.02 -5.65 -8.47
C GLY A 147 4.01 -4.84 -7.66
N ILE A 148 2.76 -5.28 -7.61
CA ILE A 148 1.71 -4.62 -6.79
C ILE A 148 1.65 -5.26 -5.42
N LYS A 149 1.91 -4.50 -4.37
CA LYS A 149 1.58 -4.82 -2.98
C LYS A 149 0.32 -4.06 -2.59
N PRO A 150 -0.84 -4.72 -2.53
CA PRO A 150 -2.09 -4.06 -2.22
C PRO A 150 -2.12 -3.50 -0.79
N THR A 151 -3.08 -2.66 -0.51
CA THR A 151 -3.50 -2.37 0.86
C THR A 151 -3.77 -3.69 1.59
N ARG A 152 -3.23 -3.85 2.79
CA ARG A 152 -3.34 -5.07 3.59
C ARG A 152 -4.80 -5.42 3.86
N GLY A 153 -5.16 -6.68 3.62
CA GLY A 153 -6.51 -7.22 3.85
C GLY A 153 -7.53 -6.95 2.72
N LEU A 154 -7.17 -6.27 1.62
CA LEU A 154 -8.01 -6.18 0.43
C LEU A 154 -8.07 -7.49 -0.35
N ILE A 155 -6.97 -8.24 -0.36
CA ILE A 155 -6.90 -9.59 -0.93
C ILE A 155 -6.80 -10.57 0.24
N SER A 156 -7.66 -11.58 0.25
CA SER A 156 -7.66 -12.61 1.29
C SER A 156 -6.36 -13.42 1.30
N THR A 157 -5.83 -13.67 2.48
CA THR A 157 -4.66 -14.52 2.72
C THR A 157 -5.04 -15.95 3.12
N ARG A 158 -6.30 -16.32 3.02
CA ARG A 158 -6.76 -17.69 3.30
C ARG A 158 -6.24 -18.67 2.24
N GLY A 159 -5.55 -19.72 2.69
CA GLY A 159 -4.82 -20.66 1.84
C GLY A 159 -3.38 -20.21 1.56
N VAL A 160 -2.85 -19.27 2.34
CA VAL A 160 -1.44 -18.86 2.31
C VAL A 160 -0.73 -19.38 3.54
N VAL A 161 0.41 -20.06 3.37
CA VAL A 161 1.33 -20.37 4.48
C VAL A 161 1.96 -19.04 4.92
N PRO A 162 1.68 -18.57 6.14
CA PRO A 162 2.06 -17.23 6.55
C PRO A 162 3.55 -17.11 6.87
N ALA A 163 4.09 -15.91 6.64
CA ALA A 163 5.36 -15.48 7.21
C ALA A 163 5.14 -14.66 8.50
N CYS A 164 4.41 -13.54 8.40
CA CYS A 164 3.86 -12.78 9.52
C CYS A 164 2.40 -12.49 9.19
N ARG A 165 1.50 -13.26 9.76
CA ARG A 165 0.09 -13.27 9.39
C ARG A 165 -0.59 -11.90 9.48
N SER A 166 -0.18 -11.09 10.46
CA SER A 166 -0.67 -9.73 10.65
C SER A 166 -0.22 -8.74 9.58
N LEU A 167 0.83 -9.07 8.81
CA LEU A 167 1.47 -8.20 7.82
C LEU A 167 1.38 -8.73 6.38
N ASP A 168 1.16 -10.03 6.19
CA ASP A 168 1.22 -10.67 4.89
C ASP A 168 0.19 -10.09 3.90
N CYS A 169 0.65 -9.84 2.67
CA CYS A 169 -0.19 -9.50 1.53
C CYS A 169 0.07 -10.48 0.38
N VAL A 170 -0.98 -10.92 -0.31
CA VAL A 170 -0.83 -11.52 -1.64
C VAL A 170 -0.52 -10.41 -2.63
N THR A 171 0.48 -10.61 -3.49
CA THR A 171 0.99 -9.62 -4.44
C THR A 171 0.87 -10.12 -5.87
N VAL A 172 0.83 -9.18 -6.81
CA VAL A 172 0.72 -9.45 -8.24
C VAL A 172 1.98 -8.99 -8.95
N PHE A 173 2.53 -9.88 -9.78
CA PHE A 173 3.60 -9.56 -10.73
C PHE A 173 3.06 -9.61 -12.16
N ALA A 174 3.42 -8.63 -12.99
CA ALA A 174 3.19 -8.62 -14.42
C ALA A 174 4.28 -7.80 -15.14
N ARG A 175 4.37 -7.90 -16.47
CA ARG A 175 5.34 -7.12 -17.24
C ARG A 175 4.95 -5.65 -17.39
N ASP A 176 3.66 -5.34 -17.24
CA ASP A 176 3.10 -4.02 -17.38
C ASP A 176 2.03 -3.75 -16.31
N VAL A 177 1.73 -2.48 -16.08
CA VAL A 177 0.78 -2.05 -15.04
C VAL A 177 -0.64 -2.43 -15.39
N SER A 178 -1.01 -2.40 -16.67
CA SER A 178 -2.37 -2.70 -17.12
C SER A 178 -2.74 -4.16 -16.85
N THR A 179 -1.85 -5.10 -17.14
CA THR A 179 -2.01 -6.54 -16.85
C THR A 179 -2.00 -6.81 -15.34
N ALA A 180 -1.07 -6.17 -14.60
CA ALA A 180 -1.02 -6.29 -13.14
C ALA A 180 -2.32 -5.78 -12.49
N ARG A 181 -2.85 -4.67 -13.00
CA ARG A 181 -4.11 -4.08 -12.52
C ARG A 181 -5.32 -4.96 -12.80
N ALA A 182 -5.44 -5.52 -13.98
CA ALA A 182 -6.54 -6.42 -14.33
C ALA A 182 -6.57 -7.64 -13.39
N ALA A 183 -5.41 -8.23 -13.09
CA ALA A 183 -5.31 -9.32 -12.12
C ALA A 183 -5.65 -8.85 -10.69
N TYR A 184 -5.15 -7.67 -10.27
CA TYR A 184 -5.47 -7.08 -8.97
C TYR A 184 -6.99 -6.88 -8.80
N ASP A 185 -7.69 -6.34 -9.81
CA ASP A 185 -9.13 -6.09 -9.76
C ASP A 185 -9.94 -7.38 -9.56
N ALA A 186 -9.51 -8.49 -10.16
CA ALA A 186 -10.12 -9.79 -9.95
C ALA A 186 -9.86 -10.36 -8.54
N LEU A 187 -8.74 -9.98 -7.91
CA LEU A 187 -8.33 -10.50 -6.61
C LEU A 187 -8.97 -9.78 -5.42
N VAL A 188 -9.25 -8.48 -5.56
CA VAL A 188 -9.77 -7.63 -4.48
C VAL A 188 -11.18 -8.07 -4.06
N GLY A 189 -11.40 -8.12 -2.76
CA GLY A 189 -12.73 -8.37 -2.20
C GLY A 189 -12.67 -8.91 -0.78
N TYR A 190 -13.68 -8.56 0.00
CA TYR A 190 -13.81 -8.99 1.38
C TYR A 190 -14.07 -10.50 1.48
N ASP A 191 -13.33 -11.17 2.35
CA ASP A 191 -13.53 -12.57 2.73
C ASP A 191 -13.93 -12.64 4.20
N PRO A 192 -15.21 -12.97 4.53
CA PRO A 192 -15.66 -13.04 5.91
C PRO A 192 -15.01 -14.17 6.72
N SER A 193 -14.34 -15.12 6.05
CA SER A 193 -13.66 -16.25 6.68
C SER A 193 -12.17 -15.98 6.94
N ASP A 194 -11.64 -14.86 6.46
CA ASP A 194 -10.28 -14.40 6.75
C ASP A 194 -10.32 -13.31 7.82
N PRO A 195 -9.82 -13.55 9.05
CA PRO A 195 -9.84 -12.55 10.13
C PRO A 195 -9.00 -11.29 9.81
N TYR A 196 -8.13 -11.33 8.82
CA TYR A 196 -7.34 -10.18 8.38
C TYR A 196 -7.92 -9.50 7.14
N SER A 197 -8.98 -10.04 6.52
CA SER A 197 -9.65 -9.37 5.43
C SER A 197 -10.41 -8.14 5.90
N ARG A 198 -10.31 -7.05 5.14
CA ARG A 198 -10.82 -5.74 5.53
C ARG A 198 -11.71 -5.14 4.44
N ARG A 199 -12.72 -4.37 4.85
CA ARG A 199 -13.51 -3.49 3.98
C ARG A 199 -12.90 -2.10 4.06
N ILE A 200 -12.18 -1.68 3.03
CA ILE A 200 -11.55 -0.36 2.95
C ILE A 200 -12.14 0.33 1.73
N ALA A 201 -12.66 1.53 1.92
CA ALA A 201 -13.09 2.36 0.81
C ALA A 201 -11.86 2.82 0.00
N ALA A 202 -11.96 2.74 -1.32
CA ALA A 202 -10.95 3.32 -2.18
C ALA A 202 -10.89 4.84 -1.98
N ALA A 203 -9.68 5.37 -1.80
CA ALA A 203 -9.47 6.80 -1.74
C ALA A 203 -9.63 7.40 -3.15
N PRO A 204 -10.24 8.59 -3.26
CA PRO A 204 -10.42 9.23 -4.57
C PRO A 204 -9.07 9.57 -5.20
N VAL A 205 -8.94 9.29 -6.49
CA VAL A 205 -7.76 9.71 -7.26
C VAL A 205 -7.90 11.21 -7.59
N PRO A 206 -6.90 12.05 -7.22
CA PRO A 206 -6.94 13.47 -7.54
C PRO A 206 -7.01 13.72 -9.06
N ALA A 207 -7.84 14.67 -9.49
CA ALA A 207 -7.89 15.08 -10.89
C ALA A 207 -6.62 15.86 -11.34
N ARG A 208 -5.86 16.41 -10.39
CA ARG A 208 -4.57 17.09 -10.61
C ARG A 208 -3.42 16.09 -10.67
N PRO A 209 -2.26 16.48 -11.23
CA PRO A 209 -1.04 15.72 -11.06
C PRO A 209 -0.71 15.50 -9.56
N PRO A 210 -0.14 14.34 -9.19
CA PRO A 210 0.17 14.03 -7.79
C PRO A 210 1.29 14.93 -7.26
N VAL A 211 1.27 15.19 -5.95
CA VAL A 211 2.44 15.68 -5.22
C VAL A 211 3.27 14.46 -4.82
N ILE A 212 4.48 14.36 -5.35
CA ILE A 212 5.37 13.22 -5.16
C ILE A 212 6.43 13.59 -4.13
N GLY A 213 6.39 12.93 -2.98
CA GLY A 213 7.42 13.05 -1.95
C GLY A 213 8.67 12.29 -2.35
N VAL A 214 9.84 12.88 -2.12
CA VAL A 214 11.16 12.24 -2.24
C VAL A 214 11.98 12.58 -1.00
N PRO A 215 12.91 11.71 -0.56
CA PRO A 215 13.77 11.98 0.59
C PRO A 215 14.55 13.28 0.46
N ASP A 216 14.64 14.05 1.55
CA ASP A 216 15.42 15.30 1.65
C ASP A 216 16.90 15.04 2.01
N ALA A 217 17.25 13.82 2.39
CA ALA A 217 18.59 13.39 2.77
C ALA A 217 19.11 12.26 1.88
N PRO A 218 20.45 12.09 1.74
CA PRO A 218 21.07 10.97 1.03
C PRO A 218 20.63 9.61 1.56
N LEU A 219 20.45 8.65 0.65
CA LEU A 219 19.92 7.31 0.97
C LEU A 219 21.00 6.23 1.17
N ASP A 220 22.28 6.57 1.07
CA ASP A 220 23.42 5.63 1.11
C ASP A 220 23.24 4.47 0.11
N LEU A 221 23.02 4.80 -1.13
CA LEU A 221 22.90 3.85 -2.24
C LEU A 221 24.30 3.50 -2.78
N ASP A 222 24.43 2.34 -3.45
CA ASP A 222 25.63 2.12 -4.26
C ASP A 222 25.70 3.14 -5.41
N PRO A 223 26.91 3.42 -5.97
CA PRO A 223 27.05 4.50 -6.95
C PRO A 223 26.18 4.37 -8.19
N LEU A 224 25.87 3.15 -8.64
CA LEU A 224 25.01 2.92 -9.81
C LEU A 224 23.52 3.08 -9.47
N HIS A 225 23.13 2.70 -8.25
CA HIS A 225 21.79 2.98 -7.74
C HIS A 225 21.59 4.48 -7.52
N GLU A 226 22.59 5.19 -6.97
CA GLU A 226 22.53 6.65 -6.78
C GLU A 226 22.31 7.37 -8.11
N GLN A 227 23.06 6.99 -9.16
CA GLN A 227 22.89 7.57 -10.50
C GLN A 227 21.46 7.35 -11.04
N ALA A 228 20.94 6.12 -10.94
CA ALA A 228 19.60 5.78 -11.39
C ALA A 228 18.51 6.45 -10.52
N TRP A 229 18.79 6.64 -9.23
CA TRP A 229 17.90 7.36 -8.31
C TRP A 229 17.76 8.84 -8.67
N LEU A 230 18.86 9.54 -8.94
CA LEU A 230 18.84 10.93 -9.38
C LEU A 230 18.05 11.10 -10.70
N ALA A 231 18.23 10.18 -11.64
CA ALA A 231 17.43 10.16 -12.87
C ALA A 231 15.92 9.87 -12.59
N SER A 232 15.62 9.11 -11.54
CA SER A 232 14.24 8.86 -11.12
C SER A 232 13.57 10.10 -10.54
N ILE A 233 14.29 10.91 -9.77
CA ILE A 233 13.77 12.20 -9.26
C ILE A 233 13.44 13.13 -10.43
N ALA A 234 14.35 13.27 -11.40
CA ALA A 234 14.11 14.08 -12.61
C ALA A 234 12.86 13.61 -13.39
N ARG A 235 12.67 12.27 -13.52
CA ARG A 235 11.46 11.72 -14.14
C ARG A 235 10.19 11.98 -13.32
N ALA A 236 10.28 11.99 -11.99
CA ALA A 236 9.14 12.30 -11.12
C ALA A 236 8.66 13.76 -11.29
N GLU A 237 9.57 14.71 -11.58
CA GLU A 237 9.23 16.10 -11.88
C GLU A 237 8.38 16.25 -13.15
N GLU A 238 8.50 15.31 -14.10
CA GLU A 238 7.66 15.28 -15.31
C GLU A 238 6.23 14.77 -15.03
N LEU A 239 6.04 14.00 -13.94
CA LEU A 239 4.76 13.41 -13.58
C LEU A 239 3.91 14.29 -12.66
N GLY A 240 4.56 15.12 -11.85
CA GLY A 240 3.88 15.95 -10.87
C GLY A 240 4.80 16.88 -10.11
N GLN A 241 4.28 17.48 -9.04
CA GLN A 241 5.06 18.31 -8.16
C GLN A 241 5.93 17.45 -7.25
N VAL A 242 7.24 17.59 -7.30
CA VAL A 242 8.16 16.94 -6.36
C VAL A 242 8.30 17.77 -5.08
N ARG A 243 8.26 17.11 -3.93
CA ARG A 243 8.49 17.70 -2.61
C ARG A 243 9.50 16.86 -1.84
N TYR A 244 10.53 17.52 -1.31
CA TYR A 244 11.52 16.89 -0.45
C TYR A 244 10.99 16.78 0.97
N ILE A 245 11.07 15.57 1.57
CA ILE A 245 10.50 15.26 2.87
C ILE A 245 11.47 14.45 3.73
N ASP A 246 11.39 14.60 5.05
CA ASP A 246 12.09 13.74 5.99
C ASP A 246 11.45 12.34 6.03
N VAL A 247 12.27 11.33 5.73
CA VAL A 247 11.87 9.90 5.75
C VAL A 247 12.46 9.14 6.94
N SER A 248 13.07 9.80 7.91
CA SER A 248 13.77 9.17 9.02
C SER A 248 12.86 8.24 9.84
N ALA A 249 11.64 8.67 10.17
CA ALA A 249 10.67 7.85 10.90
C ALA A 249 10.20 6.62 10.09
N LEU A 250 10.11 6.74 8.75
CA LEU A 250 9.83 5.61 7.86
C LEU A 250 10.96 4.58 7.91
N LEU A 251 12.21 5.02 7.80
CA LEU A 251 13.39 4.15 7.84
C LEU A 251 13.57 3.50 9.21
N GLU A 252 13.30 4.22 10.30
CA GLU A 252 13.28 3.66 11.64
C GLU A 252 12.20 2.58 11.79
N THR A 253 11.02 2.80 11.23
CA THR A 253 9.96 1.79 11.21
C THR A 253 10.40 0.54 10.44
N ALA A 254 11.12 0.69 9.34
CA ALA A 254 11.63 -0.46 8.58
C ALA A 254 12.54 -1.37 9.43
N ALA A 255 13.34 -0.81 10.32
CA ALA A 255 14.22 -1.58 11.21
C ALA A 255 13.43 -2.42 12.22
N LEU A 256 12.22 -2.01 12.64
CA LEU A 256 11.41 -2.72 13.63
C LEU A 256 11.02 -4.14 13.19
N LEU A 257 10.92 -4.42 11.91
CA LEU A 257 10.44 -5.72 11.43
C LEU A 257 11.30 -6.88 11.92
N TYR A 258 12.61 -6.71 11.97
CA TYR A 258 13.57 -7.72 12.43
C TYR A 258 14.15 -7.41 13.82
N ALA A 259 14.08 -6.17 14.29
CA ALA A 259 14.48 -5.79 15.64
C ALA A 259 13.32 -5.85 16.65
N GLY A 260 12.08 -5.95 16.18
CA GLY A 260 10.87 -5.98 16.99
C GLY A 260 10.23 -7.37 17.08
N PRO A 261 9.00 -7.46 17.60
CA PRO A 261 8.36 -8.70 17.99
C PRO A 261 7.86 -9.58 16.84
N TRP A 262 7.91 -9.12 15.59
CA TRP A 262 7.38 -9.86 14.43
C TRP A 262 8.14 -11.14 14.13
N LEU A 263 9.35 -11.32 14.69
CA LEU A 263 10.02 -12.62 14.68
C LEU A 263 9.29 -13.67 15.53
N ALA A 264 8.63 -13.25 16.61
CA ALA A 264 7.79 -14.17 17.42
C ALA A 264 6.56 -14.64 16.63
N GLU A 265 5.98 -13.77 15.77
CA GLU A 265 4.88 -14.17 14.91
C GLU A 265 5.33 -15.19 13.85
N ARG A 266 6.55 -15.05 13.27
CA ARG A 266 7.17 -16.06 12.40
C ARG A 266 7.39 -17.38 13.14
N TRP A 267 7.91 -17.33 14.36
CA TRP A 267 8.08 -18.52 15.20
C TRP A 267 6.74 -19.20 15.47
N LEU A 268 5.68 -18.46 15.78
CA LEU A 268 4.34 -18.99 15.98
C LEU A 268 3.81 -19.67 14.71
N ALA A 269 4.07 -19.11 13.54
CA ALA A 269 3.56 -19.62 12.28
C ALA A 269 4.18 -20.97 11.89
N PHE A 270 5.48 -21.10 11.91
CA PHE A 270 6.19 -22.30 11.41
C PHE A 270 7.44 -22.70 12.20
N GLY A 271 7.70 -22.09 13.35
CA GLY A 271 8.86 -22.43 14.20
C GLY A 271 8.93 -23.91 14.58
N HIS A 272 7.77 -24.55 14.75
CA HIS A 272 7.68 -25.98 15.06
C HIS A 272 8.13 -26.91 13.91
N LEU A 273 8.27 -26.39 12.69
CA LEU A 273 8.75 -27.11 11.51
C LEU A 273 10.27 -26.99 11.33
N LEU A 274 10.91 -26.07 12.07
CA LEU A 274 12.34 -25.76 11.93
C LEU A 274 13.18 -26.66 12.84
N ASP A 275 13.50 -27.84 12.35
CA ASP A 275 14.40 -28.79 12.98
C ASP A 275 15.81 -28.76 12.36
N ASP A 276 16.69 -29.68 12.75
CA ASP A 276 18.06 -29.80 12.25
C ASP A 276 18.17 -30.58 10.92
N SER A 277 17.03 -30.81 10.25
CA SER A 277 17.00 -31.44 8.93
C SER A 277 17.75 -30.59 7.89
N PRO A 278 18.51 -31.24 6.97
CA PRO A 278 19.12 -30.54 5.83
C PRO A 278 18.10 -29.92 4.85
N ALA A 279 16.82 -30.28 4.99
CA ALA A 279 15.73 -29.67 4.24
C ALA A 279 15.40 -28.23 4.70
N VAL A 280 15.86 -27.84 5.90
CA VAL A 280 15.65 -26.51 6.46
C VAL A 280 16.87 -25.63 6.22
N ASP A 281 16.67 -24.50 5.56
CA ASP A 281 17.74 -23.51 5.38
C ASP A 281 18.28 -23.02 6.73
N PRO A 282 19.60 -23.10 6.97
CA PRO A 282 20.19 -22.75 8.26
C PRO A 282 20.04 -21.28 8.62
N THR A 283 19.98 -20.38 7.64
CA THR A 283 19.77 -18.94 7.85
C THR A 283 18.32 -18.66 8.26
N VAL A 284 17.35 -19.30 7.58
CA VAL A 284 15.92 -19.21 7.95
C VAL A 284 15.72 -19.72 9.37
N ARG A 285 16.27 -20.90 9.71
CA ARG A 285 16.20 -21.46 11.06
C ARG A 285 16.74 -20.48 12.10
N ARG A 286 17.97 -19.96 11.89
CA ARG A 286 18.61 -19.00 12.82
C ARG A 286 17.76 -17.76 13.05
N ILE A 287 17.23 -17.15 11.99
CA ILE A 287 16.42 -15.92 12.06
C ILE A 287 15.12 -16.17 12.83
N VAL A 288 14.41 -17.24 12.51
CA VAL A 288 13.08 -17.49 13.07
C VAL A 288 13.18 -18.00 14.51
N THR A 289 14.20 -18.82 14.84
CA THR A 289 14.41 -19.30 16.21
C THR A 289 14.67 -18.15 17.19
N ALA A 290 15.25 -17.03 16.75
CA ALA A 290 15.41 -15.84 17.59
C ALA A 290 14.05 -15.26 18.08
N GLY A 291 12.96 -15.54 17.37
CA GLY A 291 11.61 -15.15 17.79
C GLY A 291 11.02 -15.95 18.95
N ARG A 292 11.60 -17.15 19.25
CA ARG A 292 11.10 -18.05 20.30
C ARG A 292 11.17 -17.45 21.70
N ASP A 293 12.22 -16.69 21.95
CA ASP A 293 12.57 -16.21 23.28
C ASP A 293 12.02 -14.79 23.56
N LEU A 294 11.32 -14.19 22.57
CA LEU A 294 10.65 -12.91 22.73
C LEU A 294 9.43 -13.06 23.66
N THR A 295 9.31 -12.13 24.60
CA THR A 295 8.26 -12.11 25.61
C THR A 295 7.03 -11.31 25.19
N ALA A 296 5.91 -11.45 25.91
CA ALA A 296 4.76 -10.57 25.72
C ALA A 296 5.11 -9.09 25.99
N ALA A 297 6.04 -8.80 26.91
CA ALA A 297 6.50 -7.45 27.19
C ALA A 297 7.22 -6.86 25.96
N ASP A 298 8.07 -7.64 25.29
CA ASP A 298 8.74 -7.22 24.04
C ASP A 298 7.70 -6.95 22.92
N ALA A 299 6.65 -7.77 22.83
CA ALA A 299 5.58 -7.57 21.87
C ALA A 299 4.85 -6.24 22.11
N PHE A 300 4.44 -5.95 23.35
CA PHE A 300 3.78 -4.69 23.66
C PHE A 300 4.68 -3.48 23.49
N ALA A 301 5.96 -3.58 23.83
CA ALA A 301 6.94 -2.53 23.57
C ALA A 301 7.08 -2.24 22.06
N GLY A 302 7.15 -3.29 21.23
CA GLY A 302 7.20 -3.15 19.78
C GLY A 302 5.95 -2.51 19.19
N PHE A 303 4.76 -2.90 19.65
CA PHE A 303 3.50 -2.26 19.22
C PHE A 303 3.40 -0.80 19.67
N THR A 304 3.86 -0.47 20.88
CA THR A 304 3.94 0.92 21.34
C THR A 304 4.85 1.74 20.45
N ARG A 305 6.06 1.21 20.16
CA ARG A 305 7.01 1.90 19.27
C ARG A 305 6.46 2.09 17.87
N LEU A 306 5.78 1.09 17.32
CA LEU A 306 5.13 1.22 16.01
C LEU A 306 4.05 2.31 16.03
N ALA A 307 3.25 2.40 17.09
CA ALA A 307 2.22 3.46 17.22
C ALA A 307 2.84 4.85 17.27
N GLU A 308 3.96 5.04 17.98
CA GLU A 308 4.71 6.31 18.02
C GLU A 308 5.23 6.70 16.64
N LEU A 309 5.84 5.74 15.92
CA LEU A 309 6.37 5.97 14.58
C LEU A 309 5.25 6.23 13.56
N THR A 310 4.13 5.50 13.65
CA THR A 310 2.94 5.78 12.83
C THR A 310 2.49 7.22 13.01
N ARG A 311 2.41 7.70 14.26
CA ARG A 311 2.04 9.10 14.56
C ARG A 311 3.06 10.10 14.01
N ALA A 312 4.36 9.77 14.04
CA ALA A 312 5.41 10.62 13.49
C ALA A 312 5.34 10.75 11.95
N VAL A 313 4.86 9.71 11.27
CA VAL A 313 4.73 9.68 9.79
C VAL A 313 3.42 10.33 9.30
N GLU A 314 2.36 10.39 10.11
CA GLU A 314 1.06 10.95 9.70
C GLU A 314 1.15 12.34 9.02
N PRO A 315 1.94 13.32 9.52
CA PRO A 315 2.02 14.64 8.90
C PRO A 315 2.53 14.61 7.45
N THR A 316 3.37 13.64 7.09
CA THR A 316 3.91 13.48 5.75
C THR A 316 2.80 13.36 4.70
N TRP A 317 1.74 12.62 5.01
CA TRP A 317 0.61 12.40 4.10
C TRP A 317 -0.32 13.61 3.93
N ASN A 318 -0.13 14.67 4.72
CA ASN A 318 -0.79 15.96 4.48
C ASN A 318 -0.05 16.80 3.43
N GLU A 319 1.22 16.47 3.17
CA GLU A 319 2.10 17.22 2.28
C GLU A 319 2.25 16.62 0.90
N ILE A 320 2.06 15.29 0.78
CA ILE A 320 2.26 14.52 -0.44
C ILE A 320 1.10 13.56 -0.70
N ASP A 321 0.88 13.23 -1.98
CA ASP A 321 -0.10 12.22 -2.36
C ASP A 321 0.54 10.82 -2.43
N VAL A 322 1.78 10.75 -2.92
CA VAL A 322 2.56 9.50 -3.06
C VAL A 322 4.02 9.75 -2.64
N LEU A 323 4.62 8.73 -2.05
CA LEU A 323 6.05 8.73 -1.73
C LEU A 323 6.79 7.87 -2.76
N LEU A 324 7.82 8.43 -3.39
CA LEU A 324 8.74 7.72 -4.28
C LEU A 324 10.01 7.35 -3.51
N LEU A 325 10.37 6.07 -3.56
CA LEU A 325 11.64 5.55 -3.02
C LEU A 325 12.29 4.57 -4.01
N PRO A 326 13.62 4.37 -3.96
CA PRO A 326 14.20 3.17 -4.55
C PRO A 326 13.64 1.93 -3.83
N VAL A 327 13.60 0.78 -4.51
CA VAL A 327 13.17 -0.46 -3.85
C VAL A 327 14.27 -0.99 -2.94
N THR A 328 15.53 -0.95 -3.40
CA THR A 328 16.71 -1.45 -2.68
C THR A 328 17.87 -0.48 -2.78
N PRO A 329 18.83 -0.50 -1.85
CA PRO A 329 20.03 0.34 -1.94
C PRO A 329 21.10 -0.20 -2.90
N THR A 330 21.01 -1.48 -3.28
CA THR A 330 21.96 -2.19 -4.12
C THR A 330 21.33 -3.42 -4.76
N HIS A 331 21.99 -4.00 -5.76
CA HIS A 331 21.64 -5.29 -6.36
C HIS A 331 22.80 -6.29 -6.12
N PRO A 332 22.76 -7.15 -5.09
CA PRO A 332 23.88 -7.99 -4.72
C PRO A 332 24.06 -9.19 -5.64
N THR A 333 25.31 -9.68 -5.66
CA THR A 333 25.64 -10.97 -6.29
C THR A 333 25.34 -12.15 -5.36
N HIS A 334 25.27 -13.36 -5.93
CA HIS A 334 25.17 -14.60 -5.15
C HIS A 334 26.35 -14.75 -4.16
N GLU A 335 27.54 -14.36 -4.58
CA GLU A 335 28.77 -14.40 -3.74
C GLU A 335 28.64 -13.45 -2.54
N GLN A 336 28.17 -12.23 -2.75
CA GLN A 336 27.94 -11.26 -1.66
C GLN A 336 26.90 -11.76 -0.66
N VAL A 337 25.81 -12.37 -1.14
CA VAL A 337 24.81 -12.98 -0.25
C VAL A 337 25.38 -14.17 0.51
N ALA A 338 26.21 -15.01 -0.12
CA ALA A 338 26.84 -16.14 0.54
C ALA A 338 27.84 -15.70 1.62
N ALA A 339 28.58 -14.60 1.39
CA ALA A 339 29.52 -14.03 2.34
C ALA A 339 28.84 -13.43 3.58
N ASP A 340 27.70 -12.74 3.40
CA ASP A 340 26.90 -12.19 4.49
C ASP A 340 25.40 -12.36 4.23
N PRO A 341 24.83 -13.54 4.53
CA PRO A 341 23.45 -13.86 4.20
C PRO A 341 22.40 -13.10 5.04
N VAL A 342 22.80 -12.50 6.16
CA VAL A 342 21.88 -11.72 7.01
C VAL A 342 22.03 -10.24 6.76
N GLY A 343 23.23 -9.69 6.76
CA GLY A 343 23.45 -8.26 6.53
C GLY A 343 23.01 -7.81 5.14
N THR A 344 23.36 -8.59 4.09
CA THR A 344 22.90 -8.31 2.72
C THR A 344 21.38 -8.31 2.62
N ASN A 345 20.72 -9.32 3.22
CA ASN A 345 19.26 -9.38 3.25
C ASN A 345 18.63 -8.19 4.01
N THR A 346 19.23 -7.80 5.13
CA THR A 346 18.74 -6.67 5.94
C THR A 346 18.84 -5.36 5.16
N ALA A 347 19.92 -5.14 4.42
CA ALA A 347 20.09 -3.98 3.56
C ALA A 347 19.00 -3.90 2.50
N LEU A 348 18.61 -5.01 1.87
CA LEU A 348 17.54 -5.04 0.86
C LEU A 348 16.18 -4.61 1.41
N GLY A 349 15.92 -4.81 2.70
CA GLY A 349 14.66 -4.44 3.35
C GLY A 349 14.56 -2.97 3.78
N ARG A 350 15.64 -2.18 3.62
CA ARG A 350 15.74 -0.81 4.16
C ARG A 350 14.60 0.09 3.72
N PHE A 351 14.18 0.02 2.47
CA PHE A 351 13.14 0.88 1.89
C PHE A 351 11.79 0.18 1.72
N THR A 352 11.68 -1.08 2.12
CA THR A 352 10.45 -1.85 1.90
C THR A 352 9.77 -2.32 3.19
N ASN A 353 10.54 -2.61 4.26
CA ASN A 353 10.01 -3.24 5.47
C ASN A 353 8.93 -2.41 6.20
N MET A 354 9.00 -1.05 6.15
CA MET A 354 8.04 -0.18 6.81
C MET A 354 6.64 -0.25 6.20
N THR A 355 6.53 -0.64 4.94
CA THR A 355 5.29 -0.53 4.17
C THR A 355 4.12 -1.29 4.82
N ASN A 356 4.34 -2.54 5.21
CA ASN A 356 3.29 -3.37 5.81
C ASN A 356 3.04 -2.99 7.28
N LEU A 357 4.08 -2.55 8.00
CA LEU A 357 3.97 -2.08 9.39
C LEU A 357 3.12 -0.81 9.49
N LEU A 358 3.31 0.14 8.58
CA LEU A 358 2.58 1.41 8.53
C LEU A 358 1.25 1.32 7.75
N ASP A 359 0.81 0.12 7.39
CA ASP A 359 -0.42 -0.10 6.62
C ASP A 359 -0.46 0.68 5.29
N LEU A 360 0.67 0.79 4.60
CA LEU A 360 0.75 1.43 3.28
C LEU A 360 0.48 0.41 2.17
N CYS A 361 -0.04 0.87 1.03
CA CYS A 361 0.02 0.15 -0.24
C CYS A 361 1.27 0.57 -1.03
N ALA A 362 1.70 -0.25 -2.00
CA ALA A 362 2.87 0.04 -2.81
C ALA A 362 2.79 -0.60 -4.20
N VAL A 363 3.40 0.07 -5.18
CA VAL A 363 3.64 -0.49 -6.51
C VAL A 363 5.12 -0.29 -6.86
N ALA A 364 5.84 -1.40 -7.08
CA ALA A 364 7.18 -1.36 -7.63
C ALA A 364 7.12 -1.40 -9.16
N VAL A 365 7.91 -0.55 -9.80
CA VAL A 365 8.00 -0.43 -11.26
C VAL A 365 9.46 -0.31 -11.68
N PRO A 366 9.80 -0.67 -12.94
CA PRO A 366 11.12 -0.41 -13.48
C PRO A 366 11.46 1.09 -13.45
N GLY A 367 12.63 1.41 -12.92
CA GLY A 367 13.21 2.74 -12.95
C GLY A 367 14.12 2.95 -14.17
N PRO A 368 14.85 4.09 -14.24
CA PRO A 368 15.88 4.31 -15.22
C PRO A 368 16.94 3.21 -15.17
N GLN A 369 17.32 2.69 -16.32
CA GLN A 369 18.30 1.62 -16.43
C GLN A 369 19.67 2.05 -15.89
N ARG A 370 20.33 1.18 -15.12
CA ARG A 370 21.71 1.38 -14.67
C ARG A 370 22.68 1.30 -15.85
N SER A 371 23.82 1.98 -15.73
CA SER A 371 24.83 2.02 -16.80
C SER A 371 25.53 0.66 -17.04
N ASP A 372 25.47 -0.27 -16.07
CA ASP A 372 25.98 -1.65 -16.22
C ASP A 372 24.96 -2.61 -16.85
N GLY A 373 23.78 -2.11 -17.20
CA GLY A 373 22.71 -2.89 -17.82
C GLY A 373 21.82 -3.65 -16.86
N LEU A 374 22.10 -3.65 -15.56
CA LEU A 374 21.21 -4.24 -14.57
C LEU A 374 19.98 -3.34 -14.34
N PRO A 375 18.86 -3.92 -13.91
CA PRO A 375 17.67 -3.14 -13.62
C PRO A 375 17.83 -2.33 -12.34
N PHE A 376 17.14 -1.21 -12.29
CA PHE A 376 16.89 -0.43 -11.09
C PHE A 376 15.38 -0.32 -10.92
N GLY A 377 14.87 -0.60 -9.72
CA GLY A 377 13.44 -0.48 -9.43
C GLY A 377 13.16 0.66 -8.48
N VAL A 378 12.09 1.39 -8.76
CA VAL A 378 11.50 2.35 -7.84
C VAL A 378 10.16 1.85 -7.33
N GLN A 379 9.70 2.38 -6.20
CA GLN A 379 8.37 2.09 -5.67
C GLN A 379 7.63 3.38 -5.33
N PHE A 380 6.36 3.40 -5.64
CA PHE A 380 5.42 4.40 -5.15
C PHE A 380 4.66 3.82 -3.97
N LEU A 381 4.57 4.59 -2.88
CA LEU A 381 3.88 4.20 -1.66
C LEU A 381 2.80 5.24 -1.35
N ALA A 382 1.70 4.78 -0.74
CA ALA A 382 0.63 5.65 -0.25
C ALA A 382 -0.10 4.96 0.94
N PRO A 383 -0.88 5.69 1.72
CA PRO A 383 -1.72 5.12 2.77
C PRO A 383 -2.70 4.07 2.25
N ALA A 384 -3.20 3.22 3.16
CA ALA A 384 -4.20 2.21 2.85
C ALA A 384 -5.40 2.81 2.07
N GLY A 385 -5.87 2.10 1.06
CA GLY A 385 -6.98 2.51 0.20
C GLY A 385 -6.58 3.38 -1.00
N HIS A 386 -5.31 3.79 -1.15
CA HIS A 386 -4.83 4.58 -2.29
C HIS A 386 -4.28 3.73 -3.44
N ASP A 387 -4.65 2.47 -3.50
CA ASP A 387 -4.19 1.51 -4.53
C ASP A 387 -4.47 2.02 -5.95
N ASP A 388 -5.62 2.67 -6.18
CA ASP A 388 -6.00 3.27 -7.46
C ASP A 388 -5.07 4.43 -7.86
N LEU A 389 -4.72 5.30 -6.92
CA LEU A 389 -3.77 6.38 -7.15
C LEU A 389 -2.40 5.84 -7.54
N LEU A 390 -1.94 4.79 -6.86
CA LEU A 390 -0.67 4.14 -7.18
C LEU A 390 -0.69 3.50 -8.57
N ALA A 391 -1.78 2.83 -8.96
CA ALA A 391 -1.92 2.24 -10.29
C ALA A 391 -1.86 3.30 -11.40
N VAL A 392 -2.58 4.43 -11.22
CA VAL A 392 -2.55 5.56 -12.17
C VAL A 392 -1.15 6.19 -12.24
N THR A 393 -0.48 6.37 -11.10
CA THR A 393 0.87 6.95 -11.04
C THR A 393 1.89 6.03 -11.70
N ALA A 394 1.81 4.72 -11.42
CA ALA A 394 2.68 3.70 -12.00
C ALA A 394 2.50 3.59 -13.52
N ALA A 395 1.26 3.61 -14.04
CA ALA A 395 0.99 3.58 -15.47
C ALA A 395 1.61 4.80 -16.18
N ARG A 396 1.42 6.00 -15.63
CA ARG A 396 2.07 7.23 -16.14
C ARG A 396 3.59 7.14 -16.10
N TRP A 397 4.14 6.60 -14.99
CA TRP A 397 5.58 6.37 -14.88
C TRP A 397 6.09 5.42 -15.96
N CYS A 398 5.38 4.35 -16.26
CA CYS A 398 5.76 3.38 -17.29
C CYS A 398 5.46 3.87 -18.73
N GLY A 399 4.79 5.00 -18.90
CA GLY A 399 4.36 5.50 -20.22
C GLY A 399 3.24 4.68 -20.83
N GLU A 400 2.44 4.02 -19.99
CA GLU A 400 1.27 3.25 -20.37
C GLU A 400 0.01 4.13 -20.45
N GLU A 401 -1.00 3.66 -21.17
CA GLU A 401 -2.32 4.28 -21.17
C GLU A 401 -2.87 4.35 -19.73
N PRO A 402 -3.63 5.41 -19.40
CA PRO A 402 -4.19 5.56 -18.07
C PRO A 402 -5.06 4.36 -17.68
N VAL A 403 -4.74 3.77 -16.52
CA VAL A 403 -5.58 2.72 -15.92
C VAL A 403 -6.98 3.28 -15.67
N LYS A 404 -8.02 2.56 -16.12
CA LYS A 404 -9.39 2.90 -15.79
C LYS A 404 -9.61 2.69 -14.30
N VAL A 405 -9.79 3.76 -13.56
CA VAL A 405 -10.25 3.73 -12.18
C VAL A 405 -11.67 4.25 -12.15
N GLU A 406 -12.53 3.65 -11.35
CA GLU A 406 -13.82 4.27 -11.08
C GLU A 406 -13.54 5.59 -10.35
N VAL A 407 -13.70 6.69 -11.05
CA VAL A 407 -13.72 8.00 -10.40
C VAL A 407 -14.99 8.00 -9.56
N GLN A 408 -14.84 7.73 -8.26
CA GLN A 408 -15.98 7.89 -7.37
C GLN A 408 -16.44 9.35 -7.47
N ASP A 409 -17.65 9.55 -7.98
CA ASP A 409 -18.30 10.84 -7.92
C ASP A 409 -18.21 11.34 -6.47
N SER A 410 -17.61 12.50 -6.29
CA SER A 410 -17.38 13.07 -4.98
C SER A 410 -17.88 14.50 -4.93
N VAL A 411 -18.32 14.91 -3.77
CA VAL A 411 -18.76 16.26 -3.48
C VAL A 411 -17.86 16.89 -2.43
N VAL A 412 -17.53 18.17 -2.58
CA VAL A 412 -16.78 18.90 -1.56
C VAL A 412 -17.76 19.48 -0.54
N VAL A 413 -17.52 19.18 0.75
CA VAL A 413 -18.31 19.66 1.87
C VAL A 413 -17.43 20.52 2.78
N ALA A 414 -17.86 21.75 3.06
CA ALA A 414 -17.20 22.64 4.01
C ALA A 414 -17.72 22.37 5.43
N VAL A 415 -16.81 22.18 6.37
CA VAL A 415 -17.11 21.98 7.79
C VAL A 415 -16.47 23.11 8.64
N ALA A 416 -17.19 23.54 9.68
CA ALA A 416 -16.79 24.69 10.51
C ALA A 416 -16.76 24.39 12.02
N GLY A 417 -17.06 23.14 12.44
CA GLY A 417 -17.28 22.81 13.85
C GLY A 417 -16.69 21.46 14.25
N ALA A 418 -17.52 20.60 14.86
CA ALA A 418 -17.11 19.32 15.42
C ALA A 418 -16.52 18.33 14.38
N HIS A 419 -16.71 18.55 13.09
CA HIS A 419 -16.14 17.76 12.01
C HIS A 419 -14.77 18.26 11.50
N LEU A 420 -14.25 19.38 12.02
CA LEU A 420 -12.88 19.83 11.70
C LEU A 420 -11.86 18.78 12.16
N SER A 421 -10.72 18.71 11.50
CA SER A 421 -9.60 17.84 11.88
C SER A 421 -9.26 17.97 13.37
N GLY A 422 -9.14 16.84 14.07
CA GLY A 422 -8.89 16.81 15.51
C GLY A 422 -10.10 17.12 16.39
N GLN A 423 -11.28 17.38 15.84
CA GLN A 423 -12.52 17.57 16.59
C GLN A 423 -13.33 16.27 16.72
N PRO A 424 -14.25 16.13 17.70
CA PRO A 424 -14.87 14.87 18.08
C PRO A 424 -15.61 14.11 16.98
N LEU A 425 -16.18 14.79 15.98
CA LEU A 425 -16.93 14.16 14.88
C LEU A 425 -16.13 14.03 13.59
N ASN A 426 -14.84 14.38 13.57
CA ASN A 426 -13.99 14.22 12.39
C ASN A 426 -13.92 12.74 11.94
N ALA A 427 -13.87 11.81 12.90
CA ALA A 427 -13.83 10.38 12.63
C ALA A 427 -15.05 9.88 11.82
N ASP A 428 -16.22 10.53 11.90
CA ASP A 428 -17.38 10.19 11.07
C ASP A 428 -17.15 10.51 9.58
N LEU A 429 -16.52 11.65 9.27
CA LEU A 429 -16.13 11.98 7.90
C LEU A 429 -15.10 11.00 7.35
N VAL A 430 -14.04 10.75 8.11
CA VAL A 430 -12.97 9.82 7.72
C VAL A 430 -13.51 8.40 7.54
N GLY A 431 -14.38 7.94 8.44
CA GLY A 431 -15.02 6.63 8.37
C GLY A 431 -15.96 6.45 7.16
N ARG A 432 -16.42 7.56 6.56
CA ARG A 432 -17.21 7.57 5.32
C ARG A 432 -16.35 7.68 4.06
N GLY A 433 -15.03 7.61 4.19
CA GLY A 433 -14.10 7.74 3.08
C GLY A 433 -13.86 9.18 2.62
N ALA A 434 -14.14 10.17 3.48
CA ALA A 434 -13.82 11.56 3.14
C ALA A 434 -12.32 11.84 3.31
N SER A 435 -11.77 12.67 2.42
CA SER A 435 -10.39 13.15 2.48
C SER A 435 -10.34 14.68 2.58
N LEU A 436 -9.40 15.20 3.39
CA LEU A 436 -9.19 16.64 3.54
C LEU A 436 -8.64 17.22 2.23
N VAL A 437 -9.31 18.25 1.71
CA VAL A 437 -8.87 19.00 0.52
C VAL A 437 -7.99 20.17 0.92
N GLY A 438 -8.32 20.82 2.04
CA GLY A 438 -7.57 21.97 2.57
C GLY A 438 -8.40 22.84 3.49
N THR A 439 -7.75 23.87 4.02
CA THR A 439 -8.40 24.90 4.86
C THR A 439 -8.56 26.19 4.06
N THR A 440 -9.74 26.83 4.17
CA THR A 440 -10.05 28.10 3.51
C THR A 440 -10.96 28.93 4.41
N ARG A 441 -11.58 29.99 3.84
CA ARG A 441 -12.56 30.81 4.53
C ARG A 441 -13.82 30.94 3.72
N THR A 442 -14.94 31.16 4.42
CA THR A 442 -16.20 31.57 3.78
C THR A 442 -16.09 32.96 3.17
N ALA A 443 -17.01 33.31 2.29
CA ALA A 443 -17.22 34.68 1.90
C ALA A 443 -17.48 35.57 3.13
N PRO A 444 -17.13 36.89 3.10
CA PRO A 444 -17.21 37.77 4.26
C PRO A 444 -18.61 38.05 4.80
N GLU A 445 -19.66 37.70 4.02
CA GLU A 445 -21.07 37.89 4.41
C GLU A 445 -21.56 36.83 5.42
N TYR A 446 -20.77 35.80 5.69
CA TYR A 446 -21.15 34.77 6.66
C TYR A 446 -20.79 35.18 8.09
N ARG A 447 -21.73 34.86 9.00
CA ARG A 447 -21.54 35.01 10.44
C ARG A 447 -21.65 33.65 11.12
N MET A 448 -20.98 33.53 12.27
CA MET A 448 -20.93 32.31 13.06
C MET A 448 -21.58 32.53 14.41
N PHE A 449 -22.59 31.73 14.73
CA PHE A 449 -23.34 31.79 15.99
C PHE A 449 -23.22 30.49 16.77
N LEU A 450 -23.28 30.58 18.10
CA LEU A 450 -23.47 29.42 18.95
C LEU A 450 -24.93 28.97 18.86
N VAL A 451 -25.20 27.82 18.25
CA VAL A 451 -26.52 27.24 18.19
C VAL A 451 -26.77 26.23 19.33
N GLY A 452 -28.02 26.15 19.77
CA GLY A 452 -28.44 25.35 20.91
C GLY A 452 -28.28 23.83 20.71
N GLY A 453 -28.16 23.10 21.83
CA GLY A 453 -28.03 21.65 21.89
C GLY A 453 -27.27 21.22 23.13
N PRO A 454 -27.17 19.91 23.41
CA PRO A 454 -26.43 19.40 24.58
C PRO A 454 -24.93 19.75 24.54
N LEU A 455 -24.37 20.01 23.36
CA LEU A 455 -23.01 20.52 23.17
C LEU A 455 -23.06 21.81 22.35
N PRO A 456 -22.26 22.83 22.68
CA PRO A 456 -22.14 24.04 21.86
C PRO A 456 -21.68 23.67 20.45
N ARG A 457 -22.36 24.20 19.43
CA ARG A 457 -22.06 23.97 18.03
C ARG A 457 -22.03 25.30 17.28
N PRO A 458 -21.09 25.50 16.31
CA PRO A 458 -21.13 26.68 15.46
C PRO A 458 -22.18 26.48 14.36
N GLY A 459 -23.01 27.49 14.14
CA GLY A 459 -23.93 27.60 13.01
C GLY A 459 -23.51 28.76 12.12
N LEU A 460 -23.34 28.52 10.84
CA LEU A 460 -23.06 29.57 9.84
C LEU A 460 -24.35 30.05 9.20
N THR A 461 -24.50 31.37 9.08
CA THR A 461 -25.62 31.95 8.33
C THR A 461 -25.13 33.12 7.47
N ARG A 462 -25.71 33.28 6.29
CA ARG A 462 -25.49 34.43 5.44
C ARG A 462 -26.55 35.49 5.76
N LEU A 463 -26.11 36.69 6.14
CA LEU A 463 -26.99 37.79 6.43
C LEU A 463 -27.01 38.75 5.23
N PRO A 464 -28.12 38.80 4.44
CA PRO A 464 -28.22 39.71 3.33
C PRO A 464 -28.39 41.16 3.83
N GLY A 465 -27.67 42.12 3.24
CA GLY A 465 -27.90 43.56 3.42
C GLY A 465 -27.27 44.20 4.65
N THR A 466 -26.56 43.52 5.49
CA THR A 466 -25.67 44.16 6.45
C THR A 466 -24.43 44.62 5.71
N ALA A 467 -23.91 45.83 6.00
CA ALA A 467 -22.64 46.35 5.48
C ALA A 467 -21.61 45.20 5.52
N ALA A 468 -20.99 44.93 4.36
CA ALA A 468 -20.08 43.81 4.19
C ALA A 468 -19.18 43.73 5.44
N SER A 469 -19.19 42.62 6.15
CA SER A 469 -18.28 42.39 7.26
C SER A 469 -16.88 42.68 6.71
N THR A 470 -16.16 43.62 7.28
CA THR A 470 -14.79 43.94 6.87
C THR A 470 -13.81 42.82 7.28
N GLY A 471 -14.33 41.70 7.76
CA GLY A 471 -13.56 40.55 8.22
C GLY A 471 -13.21 39.56 7.10
N PRO A 472 -12.21 38.71 7.33
CA PRO A 472 -11.68 37.79 6.34
C PRO A 472 -12.58 36.53 6.08
N GLY A 473 -13.83 36.50 6.58
CA GLY A 473 -14.69 35.32 6.57
C GLY A 473 -14.37 34.33 7.70
N ILE A 474 -15.12 33.24 7.77
CA ILE A 474 -15.01 32.18 8.80
C ILE A 474 -14.13 31.06 8.28
N GLU A 475 -13.15 30.61 9.08
CA GLU A 475 -12.30 29.46 8.75
C GLU A 475 -13.13 28.17 8.65
N VAL A 476 -12.94 27.44 7.56
CA VAL A 476 -13.57 26.16 7.27
C VAL A 476 -12.57 25.19 6.68
N GLU A 477 -12.78 23.90 6.90
CA GLU A 477 -12.08 22.85 6.17
C GLU A 477 -12.96 22.30 5.06
N LEU A 478 -12.36 22.07 3.91
CA LEU A 478 -13.00 21.42 2.76
C LEU A 478 -12.68 19.95 2.78
N TRP A 479 -13.70 19.12 2.78
CA TRP A 479 -13.58 17.67 2.76
C TRP A 479 -14.23 17.11 1.49
N ARG A 480 -13.50 16.27 0.78
CA ARG A 480 -14.00 15.51 -0.36
C ARG A 480 -14.68 14.25 0.15
N LEU A 481 -16.00 14.16 -0.01
CA LEU A 481 -16.85 13.06 0.43
C LEU A 481 -17.35 12.28 -0.79
N PRO A 482 -17.26 10.93 -0.82
CA PRO A 482 -17.90 10.13 -1.86
C PRO A 482 -19.40 10.46 -1.97
N THR A 483 -19.91 10.67 -3.19
CA THR A 483 -21.33 11.04 -3.41
C THR A 483 -22.28 10.01 -2.81
N ALA A 484 -21.91 8.71 -2.86
CA ALA A 484 -22.68 7.63 -2.23
C ALA A 484 -22.79 7.76 -0.70
N ALA A 485 -21.83 8.41 -0.04
CA ALA A 485 -21.83 8.62 1.41
C ALA A 485 -22.59 9.89 1.85
N LEU A 486 -22.86 10.82 0.90
CA LEU A 486 -23.46 12.13 1.19
C LEU A 486 -24.84 12.00 1.85
N GLY A 487 -25.72 11.13 1.35
CA GLY A 487 -27.08 10.96 1.90
C GLY A 487 -27.04 10.48 3.36
N GLY A 488 -26.19 9.50 3.67
CA GLY A 488 -25.97 9.03 5.03
C GLY A 488 -25.34 10.08 5.95
N PHE A 489 -24.43 10.91 5.43
CA PHE A 489 -23.83 12.02 6.17
C PHE A 489 -24.86 13.11 6.49
N VAL A 490 -25.63 13.56 5.50
CA VAL A 490 -26.70 14.57 5.69
C VAL A 490 -27.72 14.10 6.73
N GLY A 491 -28.06 12.80 6.76
CA GLY A 491 -28.97 12.22 7.73
C GLY A 491 -28.48 12.28 9.19
N THR A 492 -27.19 12.53 9.45
CA THR A 492 -26.64 12.71 10.81
C THR A 492 -26.68 14.16 11.28
N VAL A 493 -26.99 15.11 10.39
CA VAL A 493 -27.00 16.55 10.72
C VAL A 493 -28.27 16.90 11.46
N ALA A 494 -28.13 17.18 12.76
CA ALA A 494 -29.27 17.50 13.62
C ALA A 494 -29.64 18.99 13.54
N PRO A 495 -30.95 19.33 13.54
CA PRO A 495 -31.40 20.72 13.63
C PRO A 495 -30.73 21.48 14.80
N PRO A 496 -30.54 22.78 14.69
CA PRO A 496 -30.92 23.68 13.61
C PRO A 496 -29.90 23.77 12.47
N LEU A 497 -28.90 22.85 12.44
CA LEU A 497 -27.93 22.76 11.37
C LEU A 497 -28.54 22.04 10.15
N ALA A 498 -28.08 22.42 8.96
CA ALA A 498 -28.41 21.79 7.68
C ALA A 498 -27.17 21.79 6.77
N ILE A 499 -27.18 20.99 5.73
CA ILE A 499 -26.21 21.09 4.64
C ILE A 499 -26.85 21.91 3.51
N GLY A 500 -26.19 22.96 3.10
CA GLY A 500 -26.65 23.87 2.05
C GLY A 500 -25.49 24.49 1.29
N PRO A 501 -25.79 25.31 0.25
CA PRO A 501 -24.76 26.02 -0.51
C PRO A 501 -24.05 27.04 0.39
N LEU A 502 -22.71 27.05 0.32
CA LEU A 502 -21.83 27.94 1.08
C LEU A 502 -20.82 28.56 0.12
N ASP A 503 -20.80 29.90 0.08
CA ASP A 503 -19.87 30.67 -0.75
C ASP A 503 -18.53 30.84 -0.02
N LEU A 504 -17.42 30.60 -0.73
CA LEU A 504 -16.07 30.73 -0.22
C LEU A 504 -15.46 32.09 -0.57
N ALA A 505 -14.36 32.42 0.07
CA ALA A 505 -13.65 33.69 -0.10
C ALA A 505 -13.07 33.88 -1.52
N ASP A 506 -12.80 32.79 -2.25
CA ASP A 506 -12.35 32.80 -3.63
C ASP A 506 -13.48 32.92 -4.67
N GLY A 507 -14.72 33.05 -4.20
CA GLY A 507 -15.93 33.13 -5.04
C GLY A 507 -16.48 31.77 -5.47
N SER A 508 -15.86 30.67 -5.15
CA SER A 508 -16.40 29.35 -5.42
C SER A 508 -17.53 29.00 -4.44
N ARG A 509 -18.38 28.02 -4.84
CA ARG A 509 -19.51 27.55 -4.04
C ARG A 509 -19.41 26.05 -3.81
N VAL A 510 -19.55 25.64 -2.55
CA VAL A 510 -19.54 24.23 -2.12
C VAL A 510 -20.78 23.93 -1.27
N LEU A 511 -21.02 22.66 -0.96
CA LEU A 511 -21.92 22.31 0.13
C LEU A 511 -21.23 22.57 1.48
N GLY A 512 -21.97 22.99 2.50
CA GLY A 512 -21.41 23.22 3.82
C GLY A 512 -22.47 23.29 4.93
N PHE A 513 -21.99 23.29 6.17
CA PHE A 513 -22.88 23.44 7.32
C PHE A 513 -23.39 24.86 7.40
N VAL A 514 -24.70 24.99 7.35
CA VAL A 514 -25.43 26.26 7.59
C VAL A 514 -26.44 26.07 8.70
N CYS A 515 -26.89 27.15 9.34
CA CYS A 515 -28.00 27.10 10.29
C CYS A 515 -29.22 27.87 9.77
N THR A 516 -30.40 27.44 10.22
CA THR A 516 -31.66 28.12 9.90
C THR A 516 -31.72 29.50 10.58
N GLY A 517 -32.35 30.47 9.94
CA GLY A 517 -32.38 31.85 10.44
C GLY A 517 -33.09 32.04 11.79
N ASP A 518 -34.02 31.16 12.14
CA ASP A 518 -34.70 31.11 13.43
C ASP A 518 -33.82 30.64 14.60
N ALA A 519 -32.68 30.04 14.30
CA ALA A 519 -31.68 29.63 15.29
C ALA A 519 -30.60 30.69 15.59
N VAL A 520 -30.67 31.84 14.92
CA VAL A 520 -29.71 32.93 15.07
C VAL A 520 -30.10 33.80 16.27
N ASP A 521 -29.24 33.78 17.28
CA ASP A 521 -29.34 34.64 18.46
C ASP A 521 -28.19 35.66 18.39
N PRO A 522 -28.49 37.00 18.26
CA PRO A 522 -27.46 38.04 18.20
C PRO A 522 -26.54 38.08 19.41
N ASP A 523 -27.04 37.69 20.59
CA ASP A 523 -26.25 37.67 21.84
C ASP A 523 -25.25 36.50 21.87
N ARG A 524 -25.35 35.59 20.91
CA ARG A 524 -24.49 34.40 20.75
C ARG A 524 -23.61 34.46 19.50
N ASP A 525 -23.39 35.68 18.96
CA ASP A 525 -22.50 35.88 17.82
C ASP A 525 -21.02 35.70 18.23
N ILE A 526 -20.36 34.75 17.59
CA ILE A 526 -18.95 34.40 17.79
C ILE A 526 -18.12 34.62 16.50
N THR A 527 -18.65 35.39 15.56
CA THR A 527 -17.99 35.73 14.28
C THR A 527 -16.61 36.35 14.50
N GLY A 528 -16.47 37.21 15.54
CA GLY A 528 -15.23 37.92 15.85
C GLY A 528 -14.02 37.01 16.11
N TYR A 529 -14.21 35.76 16.44
CA TYR A 529 -13.13 34.78 16.59
C TYR A 529 -12.60 34.24 15.24
N GLY A 530 -13.26 34.48 14.14
CA GLY A 530 -12.84 34.07 12.79
C GLY A 530 -12.81 32.57 12.53
N GLY A 531 -13.16 31.72 13.50
CA GLY A 531 -13.22 30.26 13.36
C GLY A 531 -13.49 29.52 14.67
N TRP A 532 -13.95 28.29 14.58
CA TRP A 532 -14.34 27.46 15.73
C TRP A 532 -13.18 27.14 16.67
N ARG A 533 -11.99 26.80 16.11
CA ARG A 533 -10.79 26.52 16.91
C ARG A 533 -10.36 27.71 17.75
N ALA A 534 -10.36 28.90 17.15
CA ALA A 534 -10.02 30.14 17.87
C ALA A 534 -11.02 30.45 18.99
N TYR A 535 -12.32 30.20 18.75
CA TYR A 535 -13.33 30.33 19.81
C TYR A 535 -13.08 29.33 20.95
N LEU A 536 -12.81 28.05 20.66
CA LEU A 536 -12.54 27.04 21.68
C LEU A 536 -11.27 27.36 22.49
N ALA A 537 -10.22 27.89 21.85
CA ALA A 537 -8.97 28.27 22.50
C ALA A 537 -9.12 29.49 23.45
N SER A 538 -10.19 30.27 23.31
CA SER A 538 -10.48 31.43 24.16
C SER A 538 -11.24 31.07 25.47
N ARG A 539 -11.60 29.79 25.62
CA ARG A 539 -12.35 29.25 26.79
C ARG A 539 -11.46 28.39 27.67
#